data_12f9ddbb6ef9f90e53baf6d57a29b2a1
#
_entry.id   12f9ddbb6ef9f90e53baf6d57a29b2a1
#
_cell.length_a   1.000
_cell.length_b   1.000
_cell.length_c   1.000
_cell.angle_alpha   90.00
_cell.angle_beta   90.00
_cell.angle_gamma   90.00
#
_symmetry.space_group_name_H-M   'P 1'
#
loop_
_entity.id
_entity.type
_entity.pdbx_description
1 polymer ?
#
loop_
_entity_poly.entity_id
_entity_poly.type
_entity_poly.pdbx_seq_one_letter_code
_entity_poly.pdbx_strand_id
1 'polypeptide(L)'
;MKNKGNSFFRIFSSIFCVKREERLLALVMLVLLIALDALVVCKYYDVFTPLNSHYWHLFISKFHISGFDPITYSVVSDWTAGYNVYRHPLLAFYMYIPYLINQGLIWLTGINCAVFVVSAIQTFSAFYSALFIYRIFREVVGVSRTDSTLLTFFYFGFAFVMISAMVPDHFIISMMLLLLALYVSGKLILRRRKLTIWQSMLYFFITAGTSLNNGLKIYLSELFVNGWRIFRPKYLFLAILLPAGLTWGAARLSYDYIVWPRDMAAKQARAKAKACKQRKQKQEQAKKAYEDSIRIASFTIVQRDSLRRDSVVRDSAARVKAAADKAKKKRVSKGVPISHKQFLDWTDVTTSRTESIVENLFGESIQIHQDFLLGDVMRSRPIIVNYRYAINYVVEGVIALFFILGIWAGRRSRFLWLVISYFALDMVLHVGLGFGINEVYIMSAHWIYAIPIATAYLLKAAKPRRTSLLLKGMIAVLAIFLWIWNVNLIVQYLYF
;
A
#
# COMPACT_ATOMS: atom_id res chain seq x y z
N MET A 1 -43.72 -11.88 12.43
CA MET A 1 -42.37 -11.32 12.17
C MET A 1 -41.42 -12.42 11.72
N LYS A 2 -41.40 -12.77 10.40
CA LYS A 2 -40.57 -13.86 9.87
C LYS A 2 -39.10 -13.40 9.73
N ASN A 3 -38.20 -13.99 10.45
CA ASN A 3 -36.76 -14.22 10.31
C ASN A 3 -35.99 -13.32 9.29
N LYS A 4 -35.87 -12.03 9.55
CA LYS A 4 -34.92 -11.14 8.79
C LYS A 4 -33.47 -11.35 9.18
N GLY A 5 -33.18 -11.86 10.38
CA GLY A 5 -31.81 -12.16 10.83
C GLY A 5 -31.12 -13.28 10.05
N ASN A 6 -31.87 -14.32 9.64
CA ASN A 6 -31.33 -15.42 8.81
C ASN A 6 -30.96 -15.01 7.36
N SER A 7 -31.48 -13.89 6.85
CA SER A 7 -31.20 -13.44 5.48
C SER A 7 -29.83 -12.79 5.35
N PHE A 8 -29.39 -12.00 6.33
CA PHE A 8 -28.08 -11.32 6.30
C PHE A 8 -26.93 -12.33 6.40
N PHE A 9 -26.99 -13.23 7.38
CA PHE A 9 -25.99 -14.30 7.56
C PHE A 9 -25.90 -15.22 6.32
N ARG A 10 -27.03 -15.55 5.71
CA ARG A 10 -27.05 -16.35 4.46
C ARG A 10 -26.40 -15.62 3.28
N ILE A 11 -26.65 -14.32 3.14
CA ILE A 11 -26.04 -13.52 2.06
C ILE A 11 -24.53 -13.39 2.31
N PHE A 12 -24.13 -13.08 3.55
CA PHE A 12 -22.74 -12.95 3.93
C PHE A 12 -21.99 -14.28 3.73
N SER A 13 -22.50 -15.38 4.26
CA SER A 13 -21.89 -16.70 4.10
C SER A 13 -21.81 -17.11 2.63
N SER A 14 -22.81 -16.78 1.81
CA SER A 14 -22.77 -17.10 0.36
C SER A 14 -21.71 -16.32 -0.42
N ILE A 15 -21.33 -15.11 0.03
CA ILE A 15 -20.29 -14.28 -0.58
C ILE A 15 -18.89 -14.84 -0.26
N PHE A 16 -18.67 -15.29 0.97
CA PHE A 16 -17.37 -15.80 1.43
C PHE A 16 -17.21 -17.34 1.24
N CYS A 17 -18.26 -18.07 0.92
CA CYS A 17 -18.16 -19.50 0.62
C CYS A 17 -17.42 -19.76 -0.69
N VAL A 18 -16.43 -20.67 -0.67
CA VAL A 18 -15.72 -21.12 -1.86
C VAL A 18 -16.61 -22.07 -2.66
N LYS A 19 -16.95 -21.67 -3.89
CA LYS A 19 -17.83 -22.45 -4.77
C LYS A 19 -17.09 -23.67 -5.33
N ARG A 20 -17.83 -24.71 -5.68
CA ARG A 20 -17.22 -25.96 -6.23
C ARG A 20 -16.31 -25.72 -7.42
N GLU A 21 -16.68 -24.80 -8.32
CA GLU A 21 -15.87 -24.46 -9.50
C GLU A 21 -14.59 -23.69 -9.19
N GLU A 22 -14.50 -23.05 -8.01
CA GLU A 22 -13.38 -22.21 -7.55
C GLU A 22 -12.33 -23.01 -6.76
N ARG A 23 -12.64 -24.22 -6.28
CA ARG A 23 -11.82 -24.94 -5.29
C ARG A 23 -10.37 -25.14 -5.71
N LEU A 24 -10.12 -25.52 -6.97
CA LEU A 24 -8.76 -25.72 -7.45
C LEU A 24 -7.99 -24.39 -7.49
N LEU A 25 -8.61 -23.33 -8.04
CA LEU A 25 -8.02 -21.98 -8.04
C LEU A 25 -7.76 -21.51 -6.61
N ALA A 26 -8.75 -21.68 -5.73
CA ALA A 26 -8.64 -21.30 -4.32
C ALA A 26 -7.47 -21.99 -3.62
N LEU A 27 -7.32 -23.31 -3.82
CA LEU A 27 -6.21 -24.07 -3.23
C LEU A 27 -4.84 -23.58 -3.75
N VAL A 28 -4.70 -23.42 -5.07
CA VAL A 28 -3.44 -22.98 -5.68
C VAL A 28 -3.10 -21.57 -5.24
N MET A 29 -4.07 -20.64 -5.27
CA MET A 29 -3.83 -19.27 -4.80
C MET A 29 -3.48 -19.23 -3.32
N LEU A 30 -4.15 -20.01 -2.47
CA LEU A 30 -3.84 -20.07 -1.04
C LEU A 30 -2.39 -20.52 -0.81
N VAL A 31 -1.94 -21.57 -1.50
CA VAL A 31 -0.55 -22.07 -1.38
C VAL A 31 0.45 -21.02 -1.86
N LEU A 32 0.20 -20.35 -2.98
CA LEU A 32 1.08 -19.32 -3.51
C LEU A 32 1.16 -18.09 -2.58
N LEU A 33 0.03 -17.67 -2.01
CA LEU A 33 -0.02 -16.53 -1.09
C LEU A 33 0.68 -16.84 0.23
N ILE A 34 0.49 -18.04 0.78
CA ILE A 34 1.24 -18.49 1.97
C ILE A 34 2.75 -18.54 1.66
N ALA A 35 3.15 -19.01 0.47
CA ALA A 35 4.55 -19.04 0.09
C ALA A 35 5.16 -17.63 -0.02
N LEU A 36 4.43 -16.66 -0.58
CA LEU A 36 4.86 -15.26 -0.64
C LEU A 36 5.00 -14.65 0.76
N ASP A 37 4.00 -14.82 1.63
CA ASP A 37 4.07 -14.35 3.03
C ASP A 37 5.23 -15.02 3.78
N ALA A 38 5.46 -16.32 3.57
CA ALA A 38 6.54 -17.05 4.20
C ALA A 38 7.92 -16.45 3.88
N LEU A 39 8.14 -15.89 2.69
CA LEU A 39 9.39 -15.20 2.35
C LEU A 39 9.67 -14.04 3.31
N VAL A 40 8.66 -13.23 3.62
CA VAL A 40 8.81 -12.09 4.56
C VAL A 40 8.91 -12.57 6.00
N VAL A 41 8.06 -13.52 6.41
CA VAL A 41 8.09 -14.08 7.77
C VAL A 41 9.46 -14.70 8.07
N CYS A 42 9.99 -15.54 7.19
CA CYS A 42 11.31 -16.18 7.38
C CYS A 42 12.44 -15.14 7.43
N LYS A 43 12.40 -14.12 6.55
CA LYS A 43 13.41 -13.05 6.54
C LYS A 43 13.49 -12.29 7.85
N TYR A 44 12.35 -12.01 8.47
CA TYR A 44 12.29 -11.13 9.64
C TYR A 44 12.02 -11.87 10.96
N TYR A 45 11.93 -13.20 10.95
CA TYR A 45 11.58 -14.01 12.11
C TYR A 45 12.43 -13.67 13.33
N ASP A 46 13.75 -13.82 13.22
CA ASP A 46 14.68 -13.63 14.35
C ASP A 46 14.73 -12.17 14.86
N VAL A 47 14.33 -11.22 14.02
CA VAL A 47 14.37 -9.79 14.36
C VAL A 47 13.06 -9.31 14.98
N PHE A 48 11.92 -9.88 14.55
CA PHE A 48 10.59 -9.35 14.91
C PHE A 48 9.85 -10.18 15.97
N THR A 49 10.30 -11.42 16.25
CA THR A 49 9.67 -12.26 17.26
C THR A 49 10.17 -12.03 18.70
N PRO A 50 11.39 -11.56 18.97
CA PRO A 50 11.78 -11.22 20.33
C PRO A 50 10.91 -10.11 20.92
N LEU A 51 10.59 -10.22 22.22
CA LEU A 51 9.87 -9.18 22.94
C LEU A 51 10.70 -7.89 22.99
N ASN A 52 10.07 -6.76 22.73
CA ASN A 52 10.72 -5.45 22.68
C ASN A 52 9.86 -4.38 23.36
N SER A 53 10.50 -3.42 24.03
CA SER A 53 9.83 -2.27 24.65
C SER A 53 9.47 -1.15 23.68
N HIS A 54 10.02 -1.18 22.46
CA HIS A 54 9.88 -0.11 21.47
C HIS A 54 9.57 -0.67 20.06
N TYR A 55 8.46 -1.37 19.92
CA TYR A 55 8.05 -2.04 18.67
C TYR A 55 8.00 -1.09 17.47
N TRP A 56 7.48 0.13 17.63
CA TRP A 56 7.45 1.11 16.55
C TRP A 56 8.84 1.37 15.95
N HIS A 57 9.83 1.63 16.82
CA HIS A 57 11.19 1.90 16.35
C HIS A 57 11.81 0.65 15.71
N LEU A 58 11.57 -0.53 16.28
CA LEU A 58 12.07 -1.81 15.74
C LEU A 58 11.58 -2.00 14.30
N PHE A 59 10.27 -1.98 14.08
CA PHE A 59 9.70 -2.27 12.76
C PHE A 59 10.06 -1.21 11.72
N ILE A 60 9.91 0.09 12.04
CA ILE A 60 10.25 1.18 11.11
C ILE A 60 11.75 1.21 10.75
N SER A 61 12.64 0.79 11.67
CA SER A 61 14.08 0.82 11.40
C SER A 61 14.61 -0.43 10.68
N LYS A 62 13.87 -1.52 10.71
CA LYS A 62 14.33 -2.82 10.18
C LYS A 62 13.55 -3.30 8.96
N PHE A 63 12.27 -2.93 8.84
CA PHE A 63 11.46 -3.29 7.68
C PHE A 63 11.67 -2.28 6.55
N HIS A 64 12.15 -2.75 5.41
CA HIS A 64 12.44 -1.93 4.25
C HIS A 64 12.06 -2.67 2.98
N ILE A 65 10.77 -2.64 2.63
CA ILE A 65 10.26 -3.15 1.36
C ILE A 65 9.55 -2.00 0.67
N SER A 66 10.22 -1.36 -0.29
CA SER A 66 9.70 -0.18 -0.98
C SER A 66 9.31 0.93 0.01
N GLY A 67 8.30 1.73 -0.28
CA GLY A 67 7.76 2.75 0.63
C GLY A 67 6.66 2.26 1.57
N PHE A 68 6.48 0.94 1.73
CA PHE A 68 5.45 0.37 2.61
C PHE A 68 5.78 0.56 4.09
N ASP A 69 4.80 0.98 4.85
CA ASP A 69 4.90 1.21 6.28
C ASP A 69 4.58 -0.06 7.08
N PRO A 70 5.49 -0.54 7.96
CA PRO A 70 5.23 -1.71 8.81
C PRO A 70 4.37 -1.37 10.05
N ILE A 71 3.49 -0.38 9.94
CA ILE A 71 2.69 0.13 11.06
C ILE A 71 1.79 -0.95 11.64
N THR A 72 1.24 -1.84 10.80
CA THR A 72 0.35 -2.92 11.24
C THR A 72 1.04 -3.86 12.22
N TYR A 73 2.33 -4.20 12.01
CA TYR A 73 3.10 -4.97 13.01
C TYR A 73 3.17 -4.26 14.35
N SER A 74 3.42 -2.94 14.34
CA SER A 74 3.47 -2.14 15.56
C SER A 74 2.12 -2.10 16.29
N VAL A 75 1.03 -1.90 15.55
CA VAL A 75 -0.32 -1.83 16.13
C VAL A 75 -0.76 -3.17 16.70
N VAL A 76 -0.41 -4.28 16.06
CA VAL A 76 -0.71 -5.64 16.54
C VAL A 76 0.18 -6.05 17.70
N SER A 77 1.41 -5.52 17.80
CA SER A 77 2.32 -5.77 18.93
C SER A 77 2.00 -4.89 20.14
N ASP A 78 1.77 -3.62 19.92
CA ASP A 78 1.45 -2.60 20.94
C ASP A 78 0.40 -1.64 20.36
N TRP A 79 -0.84 -1.81 20.78
CA TRP A 79 -1.97 -1.02 20.28
C TRP A 79 -1.84 0.48 20.54
N THR A 80 -0.86 0.91 21.32
CA THR A 80 -0.54 2.33 21.53
C THR A 80 0.08 3.00 20.30
N ALA A 81 0.73 2.24 19.41
CA ALA A 81 1.22 2.72 18.14
C ALA A 81 0.05 2.83 17.13
N GLY A 82 -0.31 4.03 16.73
CA GLY A 82 -1.47 4.28 15.88
C GLY A 82 -1.15 4.59 14.43
N TYR A 83 -2.10 4.33 13.54
CA TYR A 83 -2.10 4.84 12.17
C TYR A 83 -2.39 6.36 12.14
N ASN A 84 -2.14 6.99 10.99
CA ASN A 84 -2.65 8.34 10.73
C ASN A 84 -4.19 8.29 10.67
N VAL A 85 -4.86 8.76 11.73
CA VAL A 85 -6.31 8.64 11.89
C VAL A 85 -7.13 9.43 10.85
N TYR A 86 -6.54 10.42 10.19
CA TYR A 86 -7.21 11.14 9.10
C TYR A 86 -7.12 10.41 7.76
N ARG A 87 -6.13 9.52 7.59
CA ARG A 87 -6.02 8.65 6.41
C ARG A 87 -6.70 7.30 6.62
N HIS A 88 -6.64 6.77 7.83
CA HIS A 88 -7.10 5.45 8.24
C HIS A 88 -7.98 5.55 9.51
N PRO A 89 -9.20 6.12 9.40
CA PRO A 89 -9.99 6.54 10.57
C PRO A 89 -10.32 5.42 11.56
N LEU A 90 -10.57 4.20 11.07
CA LEU A 90 -11.00 3.08 11.88
C LEU A 90 -10.04 1.89 11.86
N LEU A 91 -8.94 1.97 11.12
CA LEU A 91 -8.04 0.82 10.91
C LEU A 91 -7.42 0.34 12.23
N ALA A 92 -7.05 1.24 13.13
CA ALA A 92 -6.54 0.88 14.46
C ALA A 92 -7.57 0.08 15.27
N PHE A 93 -8.85 0.43 15.17
CA PHE A 93 -9.93 -0.30 15.83
C PHE A 93 -10.17 -1.68 15.22
N TYR A 94 -10.02 -1.82 13.89
CA TYR A 94 -10.09 -3.13 13.23
C TYR A 94 -8.94 -4.04 13.66
N MET A 95 -7.76 -3.47 13.94
CA MET A 95 -6.59 -4.20 14.42
C MET A 95 -6.59 -4.46 15.93
N TYR A 96 -7.62 -4.03 16.66
CA TYR A 96 -7.72 -4.30 18.10
C TYR A 96 -7.91 -5.80 18.42
N ILE A 97 -8.76 -6.49 17.65
CA ILE A 97 -8.92 -7.94 17.80
C ILE A 97 -7.63 -8.70 17.45
N PRO A 98 -6.96 -8.47 16.31
CA PRO A 98 -5.63 -9.00 16.03
C PRO A 98 -4.59 -8.72 17.15
N TYR A 99 -4.61 -7.52 17.72
CA TYR A 99 -3.78 -7.20 18.89
C TYR A 99 -4.07 -8.11 20.08
N LEU A 100 -5.33 -8.30 20.46
CA LEU A 100 -5.70 -9.19 21.55
C LEU A 100 -5.28 -10.65 21.29
N ILE A 101 -5.42 -11.13 20.04
CA ILE A 101 -4.94 -12.45 19.63
C ILE A 101 -3.42 -12.53 19.82
N ASN A 102 -2.67 -11.51 19.38
CA ASN A 102 -1.22 -11.49 19.56
C ASN A 102 -0.82 -11.47 21.04
N GLN A 103 -1.53 -10.70 21.90
CA GLN A 103 -1.25 -10.72 23.36
C GLN A 103 -1.48 -12.12 23.97
N GLY A 104 -2.52 -12.81 23.55
CA GLY A 104 -2.77 -14.20 23.97
C GLY A 104 -1.65 -15.15 23.49
N LEU A 105 -1.19 -14.99 22.26
CA LEU A 105 -0.06 -15.77 21.70
C LEU A 105 1.26 -15.45 22.41
N ILE A 106 1.53 -14.19 22.73
CA ILE A 106 2.71 -13.79 23.52
C ILE A 106 2.71 -14.49 24.87
N TRP A 107 1.56 -14.49 25.56
CA TRP A 107 1.40 -15.17 26.84
C TRP A 107 1.66 -16.67 26.74
N LEU A 108 1.23 -17.32 25.65
CA LEU A 108 1.38 -18.76 25.44
C LEU A 108 2.79 -19.15 25.00
N THR A 109 3.44 -18.35 24.16
CA THR A 109 4.68 -18.72 23.46
C THR A 109 5.93 -18.01 23.97
N GLY A 110 5.78 -16.90 24.68
CA GLY A 110 6.88 -16.04 25.12
C GLY A 110 7.50 -15.18 24.01
N ILE A 111 6.97 -15.22 22.78
CA ILE A 111 7.47 -14.43 21.65
C ILE A 111 6.37 -13.52 21.08
N ASN A 112 6.77 -12.43 20.38
CA ASN A 112 5.83 -11.58 19.64
C ASN A 112 5.41 -12.27 18.34
N CYS A 113 4.14 -12.70 18.28
CA CYS A 113 3.57 -13.37 17.12
C CYS A 113 2.91 -12.41 16.10
N ALA A 114 3.17 -11.10 16.18
CA ALA A 114 2.56 -10.11 15.27
C ALA A 114 2.81 -10.41 13.80
N VAL A 115 4.00 -10.94 13.45
CA VAL A 115 4.33 -11.33 12.05
C VAL A 115 3.35 -12.37 11.53
N PHE A 116 3.04 -13.39 12.32
CA PHE A 116 2.12 -14.47 11.94
C PHE A 116 0.66 -14.00 11.90
N VAL A 117 0.24 -13.21 12.90
CA VAL A 117 -1.13 -12.66 12.95
C VAL A 117 -1.40 -11.76 11.76
N VAL A 118 -0.43 -10.90 11.40
CA VAL A 118 -0.56 -10.00 10.25
C VAL A 118 -0.50 -10.78 8.93
N SER A 119 0.39 -11.78 8.79
CA SER A 119 0.43 -12.66 7.61
C SER A 119 -0.89 -13.41 7.41
N ALA A 120 -1.55 -13.84 8.47
CA ALA A 120 -2.87 -14.45 8.36
C ALA A 120 -3.93 -13.47 7.82
N ILE A 121 -3.89 -12.19 8.23
CA ILE A 121 -4.77 -11.13 7.69
C ILE A 121 -4.45 -10.84 6.23
N GLN A 122 -3.17 -10.79 5.86
CA GLN A 122 -2.71 -10.56 4.50
C GLN A 122 -3.13 -11.72 3.58
N THR A 123 -2.80 -12.94 3.95
CA THR A 123 -3.22 -14.15 3.21
C THR A 123 -4.74 -14.21 3.05
N PHE A 124 -5.51 -13.95 4.11
CA PHE A 124 -6.98 -13.89 4.05
C PHE A 124 -7.45 -12.83 3.05
N SER A 125 -6.92 -11.62 3.13
CA SER A 125 -7.32 -10.51 2.26
C SER A 125 -6.94 -10.75 0.81
N ALA A 126 -5.74 -11.25 0.54
CA ALA A 126 -5.27 -11.60 -0.79
C ALA A 126 -6.06 -12.76 -1.40
N PHE A 127 -6.34 -13.80 -0.60
CA PHE A 127 -7.13 -14.95 -1.01
C PHE A 127 -8.54 -14.54 -1.46
N TYR A 128 -9.24 -13.73 -0.66
CA TYR A 128 -10.56 -13.25 -1.06
C TYR A 128 -10.50 -12.25 -2.21
N SER A 129 -9.43 -11.48 -2.34
CA SER A 129 -9.19 -10.65 -3.53
C SER A 129 -9.11 -11.50 -4.80
N ALA A 130 -8.41 -12.64 -4.74
CA ALA A 130 -8.33 -13.58 -5.87
C ALA A 130 -9.70 -14.20 -6.22
N LEU A 131 -10.49 -14.55 -5.21
CA LEU A 131 -11.84 -15.08 -5.45
C LEU A 131 -12.79 -14.02 -6.00
N PHE A 132 -12.75 -12.79 -5.47
CA PHE A 132 -13.65 -11.73 -5.93
C PHE A 132 -13.31 -11.29 -7.36
N ILE A 133 -12.03 -11.16 -7.72
CA ILE A 133 -11.66 -10.80 -9.09
C ILE A 133 -12.00 -11.93 -10.06
N TYR A 134 -11.79 -13.21 -9.70
CA TYR A 134 -12.24 -14.37 -10.48
C TYR A 134 -13.76 -14.32 -10.72
N ARG A 135 -14.54 -14.05 -9.66
CA ARG A 135 -16.00 -13.92 -9.75
C ARG A 135 -16.45 -12.74 -10.59
N ILE A 136 -15.71 -11.62 -10.56
CA ILE A 136 -15.95 -10.49 -11.46
C ILE A 136 -15.80 -10.96 -12.91
N PHE A 137 -14.73 -11.64 -13.25
CA PHE A 137 -14.52 -12.17 -14.60
C PHE A 137 -15.61 -13.18 -14.99
N ARG A 138 -15.88 -14.12 -14.11
CA ARG A 138 -16.78 -15.25 -14.37
C ARG A 138 -18.26 -14.86 -14.38
N GLU A 139 -18.69 -14.11 -13.37
CA GLU A 139 -20.11 -13.90 -13.10
C GLU A 139 -20.61 -12.51 -13.50
N VAL A 140 -19.73 -11.51 -13.60
CA VAL A 140 -20.11 -10.14 -13.96
C VAL A 140 -19.76 -9.85 -15.42
N VAL A 141 -18.50 -10.07 -15.82
CA VAL A 141 -18.10 -9.93 -17.23
C VAL A 141 -18.62 -11.12 -18.07
N GLY A 142 -18.60 -12.33 -17.53
CA GLY A 142 -19.17 -13.52 -18.15
C GLY A 142 -18.20 -14.20 -19.13
N VAL A 143 -16.90 -14.26 -18.82
CA VAL A 143 -15.92 -15.06 -19.55
C VAL A 143 -15.89 -16.52 -19.06
N SER A 144 -15.21 -17.42 -19.77
CA SER A 144 -15.15 -18.85 -19.41
C SER A 144 -14.42 -19.06 -18.10
N ARG A 145 -14.57 -20.26 -17.49
CA ARG A 145 -13.84 -20.64 -16.28
C ARG A 145 -12.32 -20.56 -16.47
N THR A 146 -11.82 -21.09 -17.58
CA THR A 146 -10.39 -21.08 -17.91
C THR A 146 -9.87 -19.66 -18.09
N ASP A 147 -10.62 -18.81 -18.80
CA ASP A 147 -10.24 -17.41 -19.01
C ASP A 147 -10.24 -16.62 -17.68
N SER A 148 -11.23 -16.88 -16.80
CA SER A 148 -11.28 -16.26 -15.48
C SER A 148 -10.09 -16.69 -14.61
N THR A 149 -9.69 -17.95 -14.65
CA THR A 149 -8.51 -18.47 -13.96
C THR A 149 -7.25 -17.82 -14.52
N LEU A 150 -7.07 -17.80 -15.84
CA LEU A 150 -5.91 -17.18 -16.50
C LEU A 150 -5.77 -15.70 -16.13
N LEU A 151 -6.86 -14.93 -16.18
CA LEU A 151 -6.86 -13.51 -15.82
C LEU A 151 -6.59 -13.28 -14.33
N THR A 152 -6.98 -14.21 -13.46
CA THR A 152 -6.66 -14.13 -12.03
C THR A 152 -5.16 -14.31 -11.78
N PHE A 153 -4.54 -15.30 -12.45
CA PHE A 153 -3.08 -15.48 -12.40
C PHE A 153 -2.33 -14.31 -13.03
N PHE A 154 -2.82 -13.77 -14.15
CA PHE A 154 -2.26 -12.59 -14.77
C PHE A 154 -2.28 -11.39 -13.81
N TYR A 155 -3.40 -11.14 -13.13
CA TYR A 155 -3.54 -10.07 -12.14
C TYR A 155 -2.58 -10.21 -10.96
N PHE A 156 -2.51 -11.41 -10.38
CA PHE A 156 -1.61 -11.68 -9.25
C PHE A 156 -0.13 -11.78 -9.68
N GLY A 157 0.15 -11.80 -10.97
CA GLY A 157 1.48 -11.65 -11.54
C GLY A 157 2.03 -10.22 -11.50
N PHE A 158 1.20 -9.20 -11.28
CA PHE A 158 1.64 -7.81 -11.18
C PHE A 158 2.45 -7.57 -9.92
N ALA A 159 3.57 -6.85 -10.03
CA ALA A 159 4.56 -6.66 -8.97
C ALA A 159 3.93 -6.19 -7.65
N PHE A 160 3.24 -5.08 -7.69
CA PHE A 160 2.70 -4.48 -6.46
C PHE A 160 1.37 -5.09 -5.99
N VAL A 161 0.76 -5.99 -6.75
CA VAL A 161 -0.28 -6.90 -6.25
C VAL A 161 0.36 -8.00 -5.39
N MET A 162 1.46 -8.61 -5.85
CA MET A 162 2.23 -9.59 -5.05
C MET A 162 2.78 -8.96 -3.78
N ILE A 163 3.45 -7.80 -3.91
CA ILE A 163 4.08 -7.13 -2.77
C ILE A 163 3.02 -6.69 -1.77
N SER A 164 1.90 -6.11 -2.19
CA SER A 164 0.79 -5.75 -1.30
C SER A 164 0.23 -6.95 -0.53
N ALA A 165 0.31 -8.17 -1.11
CA ALA A 165 -0.15 -9.39 -0.46
C ALA A 165 0.80 -9.89 0.63
N MET A 166 2.05 -9.43 0.69
CA MET A 166 3.08 -9.92 1.61
C MET A 166 3.68 -8.84 2.54
N VAL A 167 3.24 -7.59 2.44
CA VAL A 167 3.74 -6.49 3.29
C VAL A 167 2.69 -6.05 4.32
N PRO A 168 3.08 -5.68 5.55
CA PRO A 168 2.17 -5.40 6.66
C PRO A 168 1.49 -4.03 6.55
N ASP A 169 0.85 -3.77 5.44
CA ASP A 169 0.17 -2.50 5.17
C ASP A 169 -1.33 -2.74 4.87
N HIS A 170 -2.11 -1.67 4.87
CA HIS A 170 -3.55 -1.69 4.64
C HIS A 170 -3.96 -1.95 3.18
N PHE A 171 -3.04 -1.89 2.21
CA PHE A 171 -3.34 -1.94 0.79
C PHE A 171 -4.03 -3.22 0.36
N ILE A 172 -3.59 -4.38 0.88
CA ILE A 172 -4.23 -5.66 0.55
C ILE A 172 -5.65 -5.76 1.11
N ILE A 173 -5.90 -5.21 2.30
CA ILE A 173 -7.25 -5.14 2.90
C ILE A 173 -8.14 -4.23 2.05
N SER A 174 -7.62 -3.07 1.64
CA SER A 174 -8.32 -2.14 0.74
C SER A 174 -8.65 -2.80 -0.60
N MET A 175 -7.72 -3.54 -1.19
CA MET A 175 -7.93 -4.28 -2.45
C MET A 175 -9.08 -5.28 -2.32
N MET A 176 -9.09 -6.08 -1.26
CA MET A 176 -10.16 -7.03 -0.98
C MET A 176 -11.54 -6.33 -0.88
N LEU A 177 -11.60 -5.24 -0.13
CA LEU A 177 -12.84 -4.50 0.08
C LEU A 177 -13.34 -3.82 -1.21
N LEU A 178 -12.44 -3.27 -2.02
CA LEU A 178 -12.78 -2.66 -3.31
C LEU A 178 -13.26 -3.71 -4.34
N LEU A 179 -12.58 -4.85 -4.41
CA LEU A 179 -13.01 -5.96 -5.28
C LEU A 179 -14.34 -6.56 -4.83
N LEU A 180 -14.58 -6.69 -3.52
CA LEU A 180 -15.88 -7.08 -2.97
C LEU A 180 -16.96 -6.07 -3.38
N ALA A 181 -16.71 -4.77 -3.22
CA ALA A 181 -17.65 -3.72 -3.60
C ALA A 181 -17.98 -3.74 -5.09
N LEU A 182 -16.95 -3.93 -5.95
CA LEU A 182 -17.13 -4.07 -7.40
C LEU A 182 -17.90 -5.34 -7.76
N TYR A 183 -17.60 -6.48 -7.14
CA TYR A 183 -18.32 -7.73 -7.37
C TYR A 183 -19.80 -7.59 -7.04
N VAL A 184 -20.12 -7.09 -5.84
CA VAL A 184 -21.50 -6.88 -5.39
C VAL A 184 -22.21 -5.87 -6.29
N SER A 185 -21.57 -4.74 -6.59
CA SER A 185 -22.14 -3.70 -7.48
C SER A 185 -22.40 -4.23 -8.89
N GLY A 186 -21.46 -5.02 -9.43
CA GLY A 186 -21.60 -5.68 -10.73
C GLY A 186 -22.81 -6.63 -10.77
N LYS A 187 -22.96 -7.46 -9.72
CA LYS A 187 -24.13 -8.36 -9.59
C LYS A 187 -25.45 -7.59 -9.47
N LEU A 188 -25.46 -6.47 -8.75
CA LEU A 188 -26.65 -5.63 -8.60
C LEU A 188 -27.01 -4.94 -9.93
N ILE A 189 -26.02 -4.42 -10.65
CA ILE A 189 -26.21 -3.83 -11.99
C ILE A 189 -26.82 -4.85 -12.95
N LEU A 190 -26.26 -6.07 -13.02
CA LEU A 190 -26.77 -7.14 -13.89
C LEU A 190 -28.20 -7.55 -13.54
N ARG A 191 -28.52 -7.63 -12.24
CA ARG A 191 -29.85 -8.01 -11.73
C ARG A 191 -30.83 -6.85 -11.66
N ARG A 192 -30.43 -5.64 -12.06
CA ARG A 192 -31.21 -4.39 -11.93
C ARG A 192 -31.72 -4.13 -10.51
N ARG A 193 -31.01 -4.62 -9.50
CA ARG A 193 -31.30 -4.39 -8.08
C ARG A 193 -30.57 -3.17 -7.56
N LYS A 194 -30.99 -2.65 -6.40
CA LYS A 194 -30.44 -1.45 -5.77
C LYS A 194 -29.70 -1.80 -4.48
N LEU A 195 -28.69 -1.00 -4.15
CA LEU A 195 -28.10 -0.98 -2.82
C LEU A 195 -29.10 -0.33 -1.85
N THR A 196 -29.25 -0.96 -0.69
CA THR A 196 -30.01 -0.37 0.41
C THR A 196 -29.14 0.65 1.15
N ILE A 197 -29.76 1.58 1.87
CA ILE A 197 -29.06 2.58 2.70
C ILE A 197 -28.09 1.88 3.68
N TRP A 198 -28.54 0.82 4.35
CA TRP A 198 -27.70 0.08 5.31
C TRP A 198 -26.50 -0.62 4.67
N GLN A 199 -26.66 -1.18 3.49
CA GLN A 199 -25.54 -1.75 2.73
C GLN A 199 -24.52 -0.67 2.33
N SER A 200 -25.03 0.47 1.85
CA SER A 200 -24.18 1.62 1.51
C SER A 200 -23.38 2.11 2.71
N MET A 201 -24.04 2.32 3.85
CA MET A 201 -23.37 2.72 5.10
C MET A 201 -22.32 1.70 5.53
N LEU A 202 -22.63 0.40 5.53
CA LEU A 202 -21.69 -0.65 5.95
C LEU A 202 -20.46 -0.69 5.04
N TYR A 203 -20.66 -0.70 3.71
CA TYR A 203 -19.55 -0.68 2.77
C TYR A 203 -18.69 0.58 2.93
N PHE A 204 -19.31 1.73 3.11
CA PHE A 204 -18.59 2.98 3.35
C PHE A 204 -17.75 2.89 4.63
N PHE A 205 -18.33 2.53 5.78
CA PHE A 205 -17.60 2.47 7.05
C PHE A 205 -16.41 1.52 7.00
N ILE A 206 -16.59 0.31 6.45
CA ILE A 206 -15.49 -0.66 6.38
C ILE A 206 -14.39 -0.16 5.42
N THR A 207 -14.77 0.38 4.27
CA THR A 207 -13.82 0.76 3.23
C THR A 207 -13.14 2.10 3.53
N ALA A 208 -13.91 3.14 3.88
CA ALA A 208 -13.38 4.45 4.26
C ALA A 208 -12.67 4.41 5.61
N GLY A 209 -13.14 3.56 6.53
CA GLY A 209 -12.48 3.33 7.81
C GLY A 209 -11.08 2.72 7.66
N THR A 210 -10.87 1.88 6.65
CA THR A 210 -9.55 1.33 6.31
C THR A 210 -8.70 2.36 5.57
N SER A 211 -9.26 3.05 4.58
CA SER A 211 -8.61 4.13 3.83
C SER A 211 -9.65 5.12 3.33
N LEU A 212 -9.56 6.36 3.81
CA LEU A 212 -10.59 7.38 3.60
C LEU A 212 -10.89 7.64 2.11
N ASN A 213 -9.86 7.67 1.27
CA ASN A 213 -10.00 7.88 -0.18
C ASN A 213 -10.91 6.84 -0.83
N ASN A 214 -10.90 5.60 -0.33
CA ASN A 214 -11.70 4.51 -0.88
C ASN A 214 -13.20 4.69 -0.60
N GLY A 215 -13.58 5.52 0.38
CA GLY A 215 -14.97 5.89 0.61
C GLY A 215 -15.63 6.56 -0.59
N LEU A 216 -14.89 7.38 -1.34
CA LEU A 216 -15.39 8.01 -2.57
C LEU A 216 -15.74 6.97 -3.64
N LYS A 217 -15.01 5.87 -3.71
CA LYS A 217 -15.29 4.77 -4.64
C LYS A 217 -16.60 4.05 -4.30
N ILE A 218 -16.91 3.94 -3.00
CA ILE A 218 -18.22 3.40 -2.58
C ILE A 218 -19.35 4.30 -3.06
N TYR A 219 -19.20 5.62 -2.96
CA TYR A 219 -20.22 6.56 -3.49
C TYR A 219 -20.35 6.47 -5.02
N LEU A 220 -19.25 6.23 -5.75
CA LEU A 220 -19.32 5.92 -7.18
C LEU A 220 -20.08 4.60 -7.43
N SER A 221 -19.86 3.55 -6.64
CA SER A 221 -20.66 2.32 -6.71
C SER A 221 -22.14 2.59 -6.49
N GLU A 222 -22.47 3.39 -5.51
CA GLU A 222 -23.86 3.78 -5.24
C GLU A 222 -24.48 4.55 -6.42
N LEU A 223 -23.75 5.49 -7.00
CA LEU A 223 -24.18 6.24 -8.17
C LEU A 223 -24.47 5.31 -9.35
N PHE A 224 -23.56 4.38 -9.65
CA PHE A 224 -23.73 3.43 -10.73
C PHE A 224 -24.83 2.39 -10.47
N VAL A 225 -25.07 1.96 -9.22
CA VAL A 225 -26.11 0.99 -8.88
C VAL A 225 -27.47 1.65 -8.70
N ASN A 226 -27.55 2.77 -7.97
CA ASN A 226 -28.80 3.43 -7.60
C ASN A 226 -29.20 4.54 -8.56
N GLY A 227 -28.26 5.07 -9.35
CA GLY A 227 -28.46 6.20 -10.26
C GLY A 227 -28.77 7.48 -9.48
N TRP A 228 -29.50 8.40 -10.06
CA TRP A 228 -29.85 9.71 -9.49
C TRP A 228 -30.63 9.66 -8.17
N ARG A 229 -31.07 8.46 -7.73
CA ARG A 229 -31.74 8.29 -6.43
C ARG A 229 -30.85 8.62 -5.23
N ILE A 230 -29.51 8.59 -5.38
CA ILE A 230 -28.57 8.96 -4.32
C ILE A 230 -28.73 10.43 -3.89
N PHE A 231 -29.20 11.29 -4.78
CA PHE A 231 -29.43 12.72 -4.49
C PHE A 231 -30.78 13.00 -3.81
N ARG A 232 -31.63 11.99 -3.56
CA ARG A 232 -32.82 12.17 -2.76
C ARG A 232 -32.44 12.52 -1.32
N PRO A 233 -33.07 13.52 -0.66
CA PRO A 233 -32.63 14.02 0.65
C PRO A 233 -32.39 12.94 1.71
N LYS A 234 -33.34 11.98 1.83
CA LYS A 234 -33.20 10.87 2.76
C LYS A 234 -31.98 9.98 2.48
N TYR A 235 -31.73 9.66 1.20
CA TYR A 235 -30.60 8.81 0.81
C TYR A 235 -29.30 9.56 0.97
N LEU A 236 -29.23 10.79 0.46
CA LEU A 236 -28.05 11.67 0.55
C LEU A 236 -27.63 11.85 2.02
N PHE A 237 -28.57 12.15 2.89
CA PHE A 237 -28.27 12.34 4.31
C PHE A 237 -27.81 11.02 4.99
N LEU A 238 -28.61 9.96 4.89
CA LEU A 238 -28.34 8.71 5.65
C LEU A 238 -27.23 7.86 5.06
N ALA A 239 -27.10 7.76 3.73
CA ALA A 239 -26.12 6.87 3.11
C ALA A 239 -24.79 7.57 2.79
N ILE A 240 -24.75 8.89 2.68
CA ILE A 240 -23.56 9.64 2.28
C ILE A 240 -23.08 10.56 3.40
N LEU A 241 -23.85 11.58 3.79
CA LEU A 241 -23.39 12.61 4.72
C LEU A 241 -23.21 12.09 6.14
N LEU A 242 -24.16 11.29 6.65
CA LEU A 242 -24.09 10.74 8.00
C LEU A 242 -22.89 9.81 8.20
N PRO A 243 -22.64 8.78 7.36
CA PRO A 243 -21.46 7.93 7.54
C PRO A 243 -20.15 8.69 7.32
N ALA A 244 -20.09 9.66 6.41
CA ALA A 244 -18.91 10.53 6.26
C ALA A 244 -18.66 11.37 7.52
N GLY A 245 -19.70 12.00 8.07
CA GLY A 245 -19.61 12.78 9.29
C GLY A 245 -19.23 11.95 10.51
N LEU A 246 -19.79 10.75 10.66
CA LEU A 246 -19.44 9.83 11.75
C LEU A 246 -17.98 9.34 11.64
N THR A 247 -17.53 9.01 10.43
CA THR A 247 -16.12 8.61 10.19
C THR A 247 -15.17 9.77 10.48
N TRP A 248 -15.50 10.97 10.06
CA TRP A 248 -14.72 12.18 10.38
C TRP A 248 -14.72 12.48 11.88
N GLY A 249 -15.88 12.39 12.54
CA GLY A 249 -16.00 12.57 13.98
C GLY A 249 -15.16 11.54 14.76
N ALA A 250 -15.22 10.26 14.38
CA ALA A 250 -14.39 9.21 14.96
C ALA A 250 -12.88 9.50 14.78
N ALA A 251 -12.47 9.95 13.59
CA ALA A 251 -11.09 10.35 13.34
C ALA A 251 -10.66 11.52 14.23
N ARG A 252 -11.51 12.54 14.37
CA ARG A 252 -11.26 13.71 15.20
C ARG A 252 -11.14 13.36 16.67
N LEU A 253 -12.08 12.58 17.20
CA LEU A 253 -12.05 12.11 18.58
C LEU A 253 -10.81 11.25 18.86
N SER A 254 -10.50 10.32 17.95
CA SER A 254 -9.28 9.51 18.06
C SER A 254 -8.01 10.35 18.05
N TYR A 255 -7.96 11.40 17.22
CA TYR A 255 -6.84 12.32 17.21
C TYR A 255 -6.71 13.07 18.55
N ASP A 256 -7.78 13.73 18.99
CA ASP A 256 -7.76 14.60 20.16
C ASP A 256 -7.49 13.82 21.47
N TYR A 257 -8.07 12.63 21.64
CA TYR A 257 -8.00 11.88 22.91
C TYR A 257 -6.91 10.81 22.94
N ILE A 258 -6.49 10.28 21.79
CA ILE A 258 -5.52 9.17 21.73
C ILE A 258 -4.20 9.61 21.14
N VAL A 259 -4.20 10.21 19.95
CA VAL A 259 -2.98 10.50 19.18
C VAL A 259 -2.26 11.72 19.72
N TRP A 260 -2.97 12.84 19.86
CA TRP A 260 -2.34 14.13 20.23
C TRP A 260 -1.65 14.11 21.60
N PRO A 261 -2.24 13.56 22.69
CA PRO A 261 -1.55 13.49 23.99
C PRO A 261 -0.26 12.69 23.93
N ARG A 262 -0.25 11.57 23.15
CA ARG A 262 0.93 10.72 22.97
C ARG A 262 2.00 11.40 22.13
N ASP A 263 1.62 12.05 21.04
CA ASP A 263 2.53 12.82 20.19
C ASP A 263 3.20 13.95 20.96
N MET A 264 2.44 14.66 21.81
CA MET A 264 2.99 15.71 22.66
C MET A 264 3.95 15.17 23.72
N ALA A 265 3.61 14.06 24.38
CA ALA A 265 4.50 13.39 25.31
C ALA A 265 5.79 12.91 24.64
N ALA A 266 5.67 12.29 23.45
CA ALA A 266 6.82 11.85 22.66
C ALA A 266 7.71 13.02 22.20
N LYS A 267 7.11 14.14 21.74
CA LYS A 267 7.85 15.35 21.36
C LYS A 267 8.61 15.94 22.55
N GLN A 268 7.97 16.02 23.72
CA GLN A 268 8.61 16.51 24.95
C GLN A 268 9.76 15.58 25.39
N ALA A 269 9.57 14.26 25.34
CA ALA A 269 10.61 13.28 25.66
C ALA A 269 11.82 13.42 24.71
N ARG A 270 11.56 13.53 23.39
CA ARG A 270 12.62 13.75 22.39
C ARG A 270 13.36 15.08 22.61
N ALA A 271 12.65 16.16 22.93
CA ALA A 271 13.26 17.46 23.23
C ALA A 271 14.15 17.37 24.48
N LYS A 272 13.68 16.73 25.56
CA LYS A 272 14.47 16.50 26.78
C LYS A 272 15.71 15.65 26.48
N ALA A 273 15.58 14.55 25.72
CA ALA A 273 16.71 13.68 25.35
C ALA A 273 17.74 14.45 24.49
N LYS A 274 17.28 15.27 23.54
CA LYS A 274 18.16 16.11 22.71
C LYS A 274 18.90 17.16 23.54
N ALA A 275 18.22 17.82 24.46
CA ALA A 275 18.83 18.80 25.36
C ALA A 275 19.87 18.14 26.29
N CYS A 276 19.56 16.97 26.84
CA CYS A 276 20.50 16.17 27.64
C CYS A 276 21.75 15.79 26.84
N LYS A 277 21.57 15.27 25.61
CA LYS A 277 22.69 14.92 24.71
C LYS A 277 23.56 16.13 24.36
N GLN A 278 22.95 17.27 24.07
CA GLN A 278 23.68 18.54 23.81
C GLN A 278 24.45 19.04 25.06
N ARG A 279 23.85 18.92 26.25
CA ARG A 279 24.56 19.23 27.50
C ARG A 279 25.79 18.35 27.70
N LYS A 280 25.64 17.03 27.55
CA LYS A 280 26.76 16.10 27.66
C LYS A 280 27.86 16.38 26.63
N GLN A 281 27.50 16.67 25.38
CA GLN A 281 28.46 17.02 24.33
C GLN A 281 29.21 18.33 24.66
N LYS A 282 28.51 19.35 25.14
CA LYS A 282 29.14 20.61 25.55
C LYS A 282 30.10 20.42 26.71
N GLN A 283 29.72 19.61 27.71
CA GLN A 283 30.59 19.30 28.87
C GLN A 283 31.84 18.51 28.40
N GLU A 284 31.69 17.55 27.52
CA GLU A 284 32.81 16.79 26.99
C GLU A 284 33.74 17.63 26.10
N GLN A 285 33.17 18.54 25.31
CA GLN A 285 33.94 19.52 24.52
C GLN A 285 34.70 20.49 25.44
N ALA A 286 34.06 21.00 26.47
CA ALA A 286 34.68 21.90 27.44
C ALA A 286 35.82 21.20 28.21
N LYS A 287 35.62 19.93 28.60
CA LYS A 287 36.66 19.11 29.24
C LYS A 287 37.85 18.89 28.31
N LYS A 288 37.60 18.49 27.05
CA LYS A 288 38.67 18.33 26.03
C LYS A 288 39.39 19.65 25.75
N ALA A 289 38.67 20.75 25.62
CA ALA A 289 39.28 22.09 25.41
C ALA A 289 40.17 22.49 26.59
N TYR A 290 39.78 22.18 27.83
CA TYR A 290 40.60 22.40 29.02
C TYR A 290 41.85 21.52 29.04
N GLU A 291 41.72 20.21 28.77
CA GLU A 291 42.86 19.27 28.66
C GLU A 291 43.81 19.69 27.53
N ASP A 292 43.28 20.07 26.36
CA ASP A 292 44.08 20.60 25.25
C ASP A 292 44.79 21.93 25.59
N SER A 293 44.15 22.82 26.36
CA SER A 293 44.78 24.08 26.76
C SER A 293 45.99 23.85 27.69
N ILE A 294 45.87 22.89 28.63
CA ILE A 294 46.98 22.50 29.48
C ILE A 294 48.10 21.90 28.64
N ARG A 295 47.79 20.97 27.69
CA ARG A 295 48.74 20.33 26.81
C ARG A 295 49.45 21.34 25.91
N ILE A 296 48.71 22.29 25.31
CA ILE A 296 49.31 23.31 24.45
C ILE A 296 50.19 24.29 25.23
N ALA A 297 49.86 24.56 26.49
CA ALA A 297 50.71 25.38 27.37
C ALA A 297 52.09 24.79 27.60
N SER A 298 52.22 23.45 27.54
CA SER A 298 53.49 22.74 27.71
C SER A 298 54.32 22.62 26.41
N PHE A 299 53.81 23.05 25.24
CA PHE A 299 54.48 22.91 23.94
C PHE A 299 55.43 24.07 23.62
N THR A 300 56.54 23.77 22.92
CA THR A 300 57.43 24.76 22.33
C THR A 300 56.73 25.51 21.17
N ILE A 301 57.28 26.70 20.78
CA ILE A 301 56.69 27.53 19.67
C ILE A 301 56.57 26.73 18.40
N VAL A 302 57.57 25.92 18.03
CA VAL A 302 57.55 25.10 16.80
C VAL A 302 56.43 24.04 16.80
N GLN A 303 56.21 23.42 17.98
CA GLN A 303 55.10 22.45 18.14
C GLN A 303 53.72 23.08 18.07
N ARG A 304 53.56 24.35 18.56
CA ARG A 304 52.31 25.12 18.46
C ARG A 304 51.98 25.47 17.00
N ASP A 305 52.97 25.83 16.18
CA ASP A 305 52.75 26.16 14.76
C ASP A 305 52.43 24.92 13.91
N SER A 306 53.00 23.78 14.22
CA SER A 306 52.64 22.50 13.58
C SER A 306 51.16 22.13 13.88
N LEU A 307 50.72 22.19 15.14
CA LEU A 307 49.34 21.93 15.52
C LEU A 307 48.31 22.87 14.87
N ARG A 308 48.71 24.13 14.67
CA ARG A 308 47.85 25.13 14.00
C ARG A 308 47.65 24.80 12.53
N ARG A 309 48.68 24.32 11.82
CA ARG A 309 48.57 23.83 10.43
C ARG A 309 47.70 22.60 10.34
N ASP A 310 47.86 21.60 11.22
CA ASP A 310 47.06 20.38 11.25
C ASP A 310 45.58 20.64 11.57
N SER A 311 45.26 21.66 12.40
CA SER A 311 43.88 22.06 12.68
C SER A 311 43.18 22.63 11.45
N VAL A 312 43.85 23.46 10.66
CA VAL A 312 43.35 24.06 9.44
C VAL A 312 43.06 22.98 8.37
N VAL A 313 43.93 21.96 8.25
CA VAL A 313 43.72 20.82 7.34
C VAL A 313 42.53 19.96 7.77
N ARG A 314 42.38 19.68 9.09
CA ARG A 314 41.20 18.94 9.59
C ARG A 314 39.90 19.69 9.42
N ASP A 315 39.88 20.99 9.65
CA ASP A 315 38.69 21.84 9.46
C ASP A 315 38.29 21.92 7.98
N SER A 316 39.23 21.98 7.07
CA SER A 316 38.95 21.93 5.64
C SER A 316 38.36 20.56 5.20
N ALA A 317 38.94 19.46 5.68
CA ALA A 317 38.41 18.11 5.43
C ALA A 317 37.02 17.89 6.02
N ALA A 318 36.75 18.42 7.23
CA ALA A 318 35.42 18.38 7.84
C ALA A 318 34.38 19.17 7.05
N ARG A 319 34.75 20.35 6.52
CA ARG A 319 33.88 21.16 5.64
C ARG A 319 33.56 20.44 4.32
N VAL A 320 34.55 19.81 3.69
CA VAL A 320 34.36 19.01 2.47
C VAL A 320 33.44 17.83 2.74
N LYS A 321 33.63 17.11 3.85
CA LYS A 321 32.76 16.00 4.25
C LYS A 321 31.32 16.48 4.54
N ALA A 322 31.16 17.59 5.26
CA ALA A 322 29.85 18.17 5.52
C ALA A 322 29.13 18.65 4.26
N ALA A 323 29.88 19.18 3.28
CA ALA A 323 29.36 19.57 1.97
C ALA A 323 28.94 18.34 1.14
N ALA A 324 29.73 17.26 1.16
CA ALA A 324 29.40 15.98 0.52
C ALA A 324 28.15 15.30 1.15
N ASP A 325 28.05 15.33 2.47
CA ASP A 325 26.86 14.81 3.19
C ASP A 325 25.61 15.66 2.92
N LYS A 326 25.78 16.97 2.79
CA LYS A 326 24.71 17.90 2.38
C LYS A 326 24.27 17.68 0.92
N ALA A 327 25.22 17.41 0.02
CA ALA A 327 24.95 17.06 -1.37
C ALA A 327 24.25 15.67 -1.49
N LYS A 328 24.65 14.68 -0.67
CA LYS A 328 23.95 13.39 -0.56
C LYS A 328 22.51 13.55 -0.08
N LYS A 329 22.27 14.36 0.96
CA LYS A 329 20.91 14.67 1.44
C LYS A 329 20.06 15.41 0.41
N LYS A 330 20.66 16.24 -0.45
CA LYS A 330 19.96 16.97 -1.52
C LYS A 330 19.60 16.08 -2.70
N ARG A 331 20.21 14.88 -2.84
CA ARG A 331 19.90 13.89 -3.89
C ARG A 331 18.60 13.09 -3.60
N VAL A 332 18.12 13.04 -2.38
CA VAL A 332 16.78 12.54 -2.04
C VAL A 332 15.83 13.73 -2.22
N SER A 333 15.45 14.02 -3.45
CA SER A 333 14.53 15.11 -3.74
C SER A 333 13.13 14.71 -3.26
N LYS A 334 12.73 15.25 -2.13
CA LYS A 334 11.31 15.36 -1.82
C LYS A 334 10.73 16.34 -2.83
N GLY A 335 9.67 15.94 -3.52
CA GLY A 335 8.97 16.84 -4.42
C GLY A 335 8.47 18.09 -3.68
N VAL A 336 8.03 19.09 -4.41
CA VAL A 336 7.46 20.31 -3.85
C VAL A 336 5.95 20.14 -3.73
N PRO A 337 5.37 20.17 -2.50
CA PRO A 337 3.95 20.03 -2.32
C PRO A 337 3.18 21.28 -2.77
N ILE A 338 1.92 21.10 -3.16
CA ILE A 338 1.00 22.22 -3.47
C ILE A 338 0.85 23.14 -2.25
N SER A 339 0.83 22.56 -1.05
CA SER A 339 0.73 23.28 0.22
C SER A 339 1.21 22.40 1.36
N HIS A 340 1.81 23.00 2.38
CA HIS A 340 2.20 22.32 3.63
C HIS A 340 1.05 22.08 4.61
N LYS A 341 -0.20 22.08 4.11
CA LYS A 341 -1.39 21.73 4.91
C LYS A 341 -1.66 20.23 4.81
N GLN A 342 -2.05 19.66 5.90
CA GLN A 342 -2.34 18.24 6.24
C GLN A 342 -2.40 17.20 5.10
N PHE A 343 -3.29 17.34 4.13
CA PHE A 343 -3.41 16.39 3.01
C PHE A 343 -2.55 16.78 1.79
N LEU A 344 -2.33 18.08 1.60
CA LEU A 344 -1.61 18.60 0.43
C LEU A 344 -0.09 18.52 0.58
N ASP A 345 0.42 18.23 1.77
CA ASP A 345 1.87 18.01 2.02
C ASP A 345 2.40 16.71 1.36
N TRP A 346 1.49 15.82 0.92
CA TRP A 346 1.82 14.59 0.19
C TRP A 346 1.74 14.73 -1.33
N THR A 347 1.39 15.92 -1.83
CA THR A 347 1.38 16.23 -3.26
C THR A 347 2.77 16.61 -3.72
N ASP A 348 3.03 16.44 -5.01
CA ASP A 348 4.27 16.88 -5.66
C ASP A 348 3.95 17.49 -7.03
N VAL A 349 4.35 18.74 -7.22
CA VAL A 349 4.17 19.47 -8.48
C VAL A 349 5.41 19.41 -9.39
N THR A 350 6.52 18.92 -8.88
CA THR A 350 7.82 18.96 -9.58
C THR A 350 8.17 17.66 -10.31
N THR A 351 7.65 16.53 -9.88
CA THR A 351 7.91 15.23 -10.52
C THR A 351 7.23 15.15 -11.89
N SER A 352 7.97 14.69 -12.90
CA SER A 352 7.48 14.50 -14.26
C SER A 352 6.31 13.52 -14.32
N ARG A 353 5.15 13.99 -14.82
CA ARG A 353 3.95 13.14 -14.95
C ARG A 353 4.14 12.04 -15.97
N THR A 354 4.76 12.35 -17.09
CA THR A 354 4.98 11.38 -18.18
C THR A 354 5.90 10.25 -17.73
N GLU A 355 7.05 10.58 -17.13
CA GLU A 355 7.97 9.57 -16.61
C GLU A 355 7.34 8.75 -15.48
N SER A 356 6.58 9.40 -14.57
CA SER A 356 5.87 8.68 -13.52
C SER A 356 4.79 7.74 -14.06
N ILE A 357 4.11 8.08 -15.17
CA ILE A 357 3.14 7.20 -15.79
C ILE A 357 3.82 5.97 -16.39
N VAL A 358 4.93 6.16 -17.11
CA VAL A 358 5.66 5.08 -17.76
C VAL A 358 6.38 4.23 -16.72
N GLU A 359 7.27 4.84 -15.93
CA GLU A 359 8.19 4.07 -15.08
C GLU A 359 7.55 3.59 -13.75
N ASN A 360 6.64 4.36 -13.18
CA ASN A 360 6.07 4.04 -11.86
C ASN A 360 4.65 3.47 -11.94
N LEU A 361 3.73 4.14 -12.68
CA LEU A 361 2.32 3.75 -12.71
C LEU A 361 2.10 2.46 -13.48
N PHE A 362 2.56 2.36 -14.72
CA PHE A 362 2.47 1.14 -15.53
C PHE A 362 3.73 0.29 -15.46
N GLY A 363 4.90 0.89 -15.20
CA GLY A 363 6.16 0.19 -15.05
C GLY A 363 6.22 -0.60 -13.74
N GLU A 364 6.73 0.02 -12.69
CA GLU A 364 6.99 -0.62 -11.38
C GLU A 364 5.75 -1.31 -10.77
N SER A 365 4.56 -0.76 -10.99
CA SER A 365 3.32 -1.40 -10.50
C SER A 365 3.10 -2.80 -11.06
N ILE A 366 3.60 -3.07 -12.28
CA ILE A 366 3.42 -4.33 -13.00
C ILE A 366 4.69 -5.19 -12.95
N GLN A 367 5.87 -4.56 -13.10
CA GLN A 367 7.17 -5.22 -13.16
C GLN A 367 8.17 -4.51 -12.25
N ILE A 368 8.84 -5.20 -11.36
CA ILE A 368 9.89 -4.63 -10.50
C ILE A 368 11.07 -4.20 -11.37
N HIS A 369 11.62 -3.00 -11.11
CA HIS A 369 12.86 -2.55 -11.71
C HIS A 369 14.07 -3.31 -11.14
N GLN A 370 15.07 -3.60 -12.00
CA GLN A 370 16.29 -4.30 -11.57
C GLN A 370 17.20 -3.42 -10.72
N ASP A 371 17.22 -2.12 -11.01
CA ASP A 371 18.00 -1.16 -10.25
C ASP A 371 17.22 -0.69 -9.02
N PHE A 372 17.93 -0.49 -7.92
CA PHE A 372 17.35 -0.06 -6.65
C PHE A 372 16.24 -0.97 -6.10
N LEU A 373 16.26 -2.26 -6.38
CA LEU A 373 15.30 -3.30 -6.02
C LEU A 373 14.50 -2.96 -4.76
N LEU A 374 13.19 -2.77 -4.89
CA LEU A 374 12.26 -2.47 -3.78
C LEU A 374 12.80 -1.48 -2.75
N GLY A 375 13.73 -0.60 -3.16
CA GLY A 375 14.25 0.47 -2.34
C GLY A 375 13.19 1.54 -2.07
N ASP A 376 13.37 2.27 -0.97
CA ASP A 376 12.47 3.34 -0.54
C ASP A 376 12.94 4.68 -1.13
N VAL A 377 12.08 5.37 -1.85
CA VAL A 377 12.34 6.71 -2.45
C VAL A 377 12.73 7.74 -1.38
N MET A 378 12.20 7.61 -0.17
CA MET A 378 12.53 8.51 0.93
C MET A 378 13.93 8.28 1.51
N ARG A 379 14.63 7.20 1.11
CA ARG A 379 15.92 6.77 1.70
C ARG A 379 17.05 6.65 0.70
N SER A 380 16.89 5.83 -0.32
CA SER A 380 18.02 5.41 -1.16
C SER A 380 17.72 5.32 -2.66
N ARG A 381 16.45 5.30 -3.06
CA ARG A 381 16.02 5.14 -4.43
C ARG A 381 15.70 6.50 -5.07
N PRO A 382 16.07 6.79 -6.33
CA PRO A 382 15.53 7.92 -7.08
C PRO A 382 14.04 7.71 -7.37
N ILE A 383 13.30 8.80 -7.61
CA ILE A 383 11.87 8.75 -7.90
C ILE A 383 11.61 8.00 -9.21
N ILE A 384 12.43 8.24 -10.22
CA ILE A 384 12.34 7.60 -11.54
C ILE A 384 13.50 6.63 -11.69
N VAL A 385 13.19 5.40 -12.05
CA VAL A 385 14.13 4.32 -12.36
C VAL A 385 13.71 3.73 -13.70
N ASN A 386 14.65 3.57 -14.62
CA ASN A 386 14.39 3.02 -15.95
C ASN A 386 14.70 1.52 -15.96
N TYR A 387 13.99 0.77 -16.82
CA TYR A 387 14.32 -0.63 -17.04
C TYR A 387 15.64 -0.79 -17.81
N ARG A 388 16.41 -1.81 -17.45
CA ARG A 388 17.63 -2.19 -18.18
C ARG A 388 17.35 -2.83 -19.53
N TYR A 389 16.21 -3.51 -19.70
CA TYR A 389 15.89 -4.29 -20.88
C TYR A 389 14.64 -3.75 -21.59
N ALA A 390 14.76 -3.62 -22.90
CA ALA A 390 13.66 -3.17 -23.76
C ALA A 390 12.42 -4.08 -23.68
N ILE A 391 12.60 -5.37 -23.35
CA ILE A 391 11.49 -6.31 -23.21
C ILE A 391 10.47 -5.87 -22.13
N ASN A 392 10.93 -5.21 -21.07
CA ASN A 392 10.04 -4.72 -20.02
C ASN A 392 9.08 -3.65 -20.57
N TYR A 393 9.57 -2.72 -21.39
CA TYR A 393 8.71 -1.72 -22.05
C TYR A 393 7.77 -2.35 -23.09
N VAL A 394 8.19 -3.43 -23.76
CA VAL A 394 7.30 -4.20 -24.67
C VAL A 394 6.17 -4.84 -23.87
N VAL A 395 6.47 -5.49 -22.74
CA VAL A 395 5.46 -6.09 -21.86
C VAL A 395 4.49 -5.03 -21.35
N GLU A 396 4.99 -3.90 -20.87
CA GLU A 396 4.18 -2.77 -20.42
C GLU A 396 3.27 -2.24 -21.53
N GLY A 397 3.83 -2.00 -22.72
CA GLY A 397 3.09 -1.51 -23.88
C GLY A 397 1.97 -2.47 -24.33
N VAL A 398 2.23 -3.78 -24.29
CA VAL A 398 1.21 -4.80 -24.61
C VAL A 398 0.10 -4.81 -23.56
N ILE A 399 0.42 -4.69 -22.26
CA ILE A 399 -0.56 -4.62 -21.18
C ILE A 399 -1.40 -3.34 -21.29
N ALA A 400 -0.76 -2.19 -21.54
CA ALA A 400 -1.44 -0.92 -21.78
C ALA A 400 -2.37 -1.00 -23.01
N LEU A 401 -1.91 -1.62 -24.09
CA LEU A 401 -2.73 -1.87 -25.29
C LEU A 401 -3.94 -2.74 -24.95
N PHE A 402 -3.78 -3.83 -24.19
CA PHE A 402 -4.89 -4.68 -23.77
C PHE A 402 -5.91 -3.91 -22.90
N PHE A 403 -5.43 -3.02 -22.05
CA PHE A 403 -6.28 -2.15 -21.24
C PHE A 403 -7.12 -1.22 -22.10
N ILE A 404 -6.49 -0.51 -23.05
CA ILE A 404 -7.17 0.43 -23.96
C ILE A 404 -8.18 -0.31 -24.85
N LEU A 405 -7.76 -1.39 -25.51
CA LEU A 405 -8.64 -2.20 -26.36
C LEU A 405 -9.78 -2.82 -25.54
N GLY A 406 -9.50 -3.23 -24.29
CA GLY A 406 -10.50 -3.75 -23.36
C GLY A 406 -11.56 -2.72 -22.98
N ILE A 407 -11.15 -1.46 -22.71
CA ILE A 407 -12.09 -0.36 -22.48
C ILE A 407 -12.96 -0.15 -23.71
N TRP A 408 -12.37 -0.13 -24.90
CA TRP A 408 -13.11 0.04 -26.13
C TRP A 408 -14.09 -1.10 -26.40
N ALA A 409 -13.67 -2.36 -26.18
CA ALA A 409 -14.51 -3.55 -26.32
C ALA A 409 -15.69 -3.53 -25.34
N GLY A 410 -15.46 -3.09 -24.11
CA GLY A 410 -16.46 -3.03 -23.05
C GLY A 410 -17.21 -1.70 -22.93
N ARG A 411 -17.04 -0.74 -23.84
CA ARG A 411 -17.56 0.64 -23.74
C ARG A 411 -19.08 0.77 -23.53
N ARG A 412 -19.84 -0.27 -23.85
CA ARG A 412 -21.31 -0.32 -23.61
C ARG A 412 -21.65 -0.89 -22.22
N SER A 413 -20.68 -1.35 -21.45
CA SER A 413 -20.92 -1.96 -20.14
C SER A 413 -20.95 -0.89 -19.04
N ARG A 414 -22.07 -0.76 -18.36
CA ARG A 414 -22.21 0.11 -17.17
C ARG A 414 -21.25 -0.30 -16.05
N PHE A 415 -21.01 -1.61 -15.90
CA PHE A 415 -20.07 -2.11 -14.90
C PHE A 415 -18.62 -1.72 -15.23
N LEU A 416 -18.21 -1.80 -16.50
CA LEU A 416 -16.86 -1.36 -16.88
C LEU A 416 -16.65 0.13 -16.58
N TRP A 417 -17.66 0.97 -16.86
CA TRP A 417 -17.56 2.40 -16.53
C TRP A 417 -17.48 2.67 -15.04
N LEU A 418 -18.12 1.83 -14.18
CA LEU A 418 -17.90 1.87 -12.74
C LEU A 418 -16.44 1.57 -12.41
N VAL A 419 -15.83 0.52 -12.97
CA VAL A 419 -14.42 0.17 -12.76
C VAL A 419 -13.49 1.29 -13.23
N ILE A 420 -13.75 1.85 -14.41
CA ILE A 420 -12.97 2.96 -14.96
C ILE A 420 -13.14 4.24 -14.12
N SER A 421 -14.31 4.47 -13.51
CA SER A 421 -14.49 5.62 -12.60
C SER A 421 -13.65 5.50 -11.33
N TYR A 422 -13.44 4.29 -10.80
CA TYR A 422 -12.52 4.04 -9.69
C TYR A 422 -11.08 4.35 -10.12
N PHE A 423 -10.66 3.83 -11.28
CA PHE A 423 -9.35 4.10 -11.86
C PHE A 423 -9.15 5.61 -12.09
N ALA A 424 -10.12 6.28 -12.71
CA ALA A 424 -10.04 7.70 -13.00
C ALA A 424 -9.93 8.57 -11.74
N LEU A 425 -10.63 8.19 -10.66
CA LEU A 425 -10.50 8.89 -9.37
C LEU A 425 -9.06 8.82 -8.85
N ASP A 426 -8.43 7.65 -8.90
CA ASP A 426 -7.03 7.51 -8.47
C ASP A 426 -6.07 8.27 -9.41
N MET A 427 -6.34 8.27 -10.72
CA MET A 427 -5.54 9.07 -11.67
C MET A 427 -5.64 10.57 -11.40
N VAL A 428 -6.82 11.08 -11.06
CA VAL A 428 -6.99 12.48 -10.63
C VAL A 428 -6.19 12.77 -9.36
N LEU A 429 -6.22 11.88 -8.38
CA LEU A 429 -5.48 12.06 -7.13
C LEU A 429 -3.95 11.96 -7.33
N HIS A 430 -3.49 10.89 -7.99
CA HIS A 430 -2.06 10.57 -8.05
C HIS A 430 -1.36 11.31 -9.19
N VAL A 431 -1.92 11.32 -10.38
CA VAL A 431 -1.32 11.98 -11.55
C VAL A 431 -1.73 13.45 -11.61
N GLY A 432 -3.02 13.76 -11.44
CA GLY A 432 -3.54 15.14 -11.50
C GLY A 432 -3.00 16.01 -10.37
N LEU A 433 -3.30 15.66 -9.13
CA LEU A 433 -2.86 16.41 -7.95
C LEU A 433 -1.43 16.07 -7.51
N GLY A 434 -0.82 15.02 -8.05
CA GLY A 434 0.50 14.54 -7.66
C GLY A 434 0.57 13.94 -6.26
N PHE A 435 -0.56 13.48 -5.71
CA PHE A 435 -0.60 12.88 -4.38
C PHE A 435 0.12 11.53 -4.37
N GLY A 436 1.27 11.46 -3.67
CA GLY A 436 2.13 10.28 -3.62
C GLY A 436 2.65 9.84 -4.99
N ILE A 437 2.78 10.75 -5.96
CA ILE A 437 3.22 10.42 -7.33
C ILE A 437 4.62 9.80 -7.36
N ASN A 438 5.46 10.13 -6.38
CA ASN A 438 6.82 9.62 -6.25
C ASN A 438 6.87 8.11 -5.99
N GLU A 439 5.80 7.58 -5.40
CA GLU A 439 5.65 6.18 -4.98
C GLU A 439 4.29 5.63 -5.42
N VAL A 440 3.77 6.07 -6.57
CA VAL A 440 2.40 5.73 -7.01
C VAL A 440 2.19 4.22 -7.17
N TYR A 441 3.25 3.45 -7.39
CA TYR A 441 3.22 1.98 -7.47
C TYR A 441 2.75 1.32 -6.16
N ILE A 442 3.08 1.85 -4.98
CA ILE A 442 2.61 1.26 -3.70
C ILE A 442 1.09 1.37 -3.55
N MET A 443 0.45 2.32 -4.23
CA MET A 443 -1.00 2.53 -4.19
C MET A 443 -1.75 1.74 -5.27
N SER A 444 -1.03 0.95 -6.09
CA SER A 444 -1.59 0.22 -7.24
C SER A 444 -2.71 -0.76 -6.85
N ALA A 445 -2.67 -1.33 -5.65
CA ALA A 445 -3.72 -2.19 -5.12
C ALA A 445 -5.12 -1.54 -5.13
N HIS A 446 -5.19 -0.20 -5.16
CA HIS A 446 -6.45 0.54 -5.18
C HIS A 446 -7.07 0.67 -6.58
N TRP A 447 -6.32 0.44 -7.68
CA TRP A 447 -6.79 0.74 -9.03
C TRP A 447 -6.37 -0.27 -10.10
N ILE A 448 -5.28 -1.02 -9.91
CA ILE A 448 -4.64 -1.81 -10.98
C ILE A 448 -5.52 -2.97 -11.49
N TYR A 449 -6.50 -3.41 -10.69
CA TYR A 449 -7.49 -4.42 -11.11
C TYR A 449 -8.35 -3.96 -12.31
N ALA A 450 -8.36 -2.67 -12.62
CA ALA A 450 -9.05 -2.15 -13.81
C ALA A 450 -8.45 -2.73 -15.10
N ILE A 451 -7.14 -2.99 -15.14
CA ILE A 451 -6.44 -3.53 -16.29
C ILE A 451 -6.96 -4.94 -16.65
N PRO A 452 -6.88 -5.96 -15.76
CA PRO A 452 -7.38 -7.29 -16.09
C PRO A 452 -8.91 -7.34 -16.27
N ILE A 453 -9.67 -6.46 -15.60
CA ILE A 453 -11.12 -6.36 -15.83
C ILE A 453 -11.42 -5.87 -17.25
N ALA A 454 -10.72 -4.86 -17.74
CA ALA A 454 -10.84 -4.40 -19.12
C ALA A 454 -10.39 -5.49 -20.11
N THR A 455 -9.26 -6.14 -19.83
CA THR A 455 -8.75 -7.27 -20.63
C THR A 455 -9.77 -8.42 -20.73
N ALA A 456 -10.57 -8.65 -19.66
CA ALA A 456 -11.66 -9.63 -19.71
C ALA A 456 -12.74 -9.27 -20.74
N TYR A 457 -13.06 -7.98 -20.92
CA TYR A 457 -13.97 -7.52 -21.98
C TYR A 457 -13.36 -7.69 -23.36
N LEU A 458 -12.05 -7.50 -23.52
CA LEU A 458 -11.35 -7.77 -24.77
C LEU A 458 -11.44 -9.25 -25.13
N LEU A 459 -11.16 -10.17 -24.19
CA LEU A 459 -11.33 -11.61 -24.40
C LEU A 459 -12.76 -12.00 -24.75
N LYS A 460 -13.74 -11.42 -24.07
CA LYS A 460 -15.16 -11.66 -24.35
C LYS A 460 -15.57 -11.22 -25.75
N ALA A 461 -14.99 -10.13 -26.26
CA ALA A 461 -15.28 -9.59 -27.58
C ALA A 461 -14.53 -10.30 -28.71
N ALA A 462 -13.46 -11.02 -28.40
CA ALA A 462 -12.58 -11.63 -29.40
C ALA A 462 -13.29 -12.71 -30.22
N LYS A 463 -13.44 -12.44 -31.52
CA LYS A 463 -13.96 -13.34 -32.55
C LYS A 463 -13.11 -13.11 -33.80
N PRO A 464 -12.78 -14.13 -34.61
CA PRO A 464 -13.07 -15.56 -34.49
C PRO A 464 -12.23 -16.29 -33.43
N ARG A 465 -12.40 -17.63 -33.33
CA ARG A 465 -11.70 -18.52 -32.36
C ARG A 465 -10.19 -18.35 -32.36
N ARG A 466 -9.57 -18.13 -33.54
CA ARG A 466 -8.12 -17.91 -33.68
C ARG A 466 -7.66 -16.67 -32.88
N THR A 467 -8.36 -15.54 -33.01
CA THR A 467 -8.05 -14.30 -32.26
C THR A 467 -8.19 -14.53 -30.77
N SER A 468 -9.23 -15.24 -30.32
CA SER A 468 -9.42 -15.59 -28.92
C SER A 468 -8.27 -16.46 -28.39
N LEU A 469 -7.83 -17.46 -29.15
CA LEU A 469 -6.70 -18.33 -28.77
C LEU A 469 -5.37 -17.55 -28.70
N LEU A 470 -5.11 -16.68 -29.69
CA LEU A 470 -3.92 -15.83 -29.68
C LEU A 470 -3.89 -14.90 -28.45
N LEU A 471 -4.99 -14.23 -28.14
CA LEU A 471 -5.07 -13.37 -26.94
C LEU A 471 -4.85 -14.17 -25.66
N LYS A 472 -5.43 -15.35 -25.52
CA LYS A 472 -5.20 -16.23 -24.37
C LYS A 472 -3.75 -16.65 -24.27
N GLY A 473 -3.12 -17.00 -25.40
CA GLY A 473 -1.70 -17.34 -25.47
C GLY A 473 -0.83 -16.16 -25.01
N MET A 474 -1.09 -14.96 -25.52
CA MET A 474 -0.37 -13.76 -25.11
C MET A 474 -0.53 -13.47 -23.61
N ILE A 475 -1.75 -13.54 -23.07
CA ILE A 475 -2.01 -13.33 -21.64
C ILE A 475 -1.31 -14.41 -20.80
N ALA A 476 -1.27 -15.66 -21.26
CA ALA A 476 -0.58 -16.74 -20.56
C ALA A 476 0.94 -16.50 -20.51
N VAL A 477 1.54 -16.11 -21.64
CA VAL A 477 2.97 -15.77 -21.72
C VAL A 477 3.29 -14.57 -20.82
N LEU A 478 2.46 -13.53 -20.85
CA LEU A 478 2.62 -12.37 -19.96
C LEU A 478 2.51 -12.78 -18.49
N ALA A 479 1.52 -13.60 -18.13
CA ALA A 479 1.36 -14.07 -16.75
C ALA A 479 2.59 -14.86 -16.28
N ILE A 480 3.07 -15.81 -17.08
CA ILE A 480 4.26 -16.61 -16.76
C ILE A 480 5.49 -15.70 -16.61
N PHE A 481 5.70 -14.80 -17.57
CA PHE A 481 6.80 -13.85 -17.52
C PHE A 481 6.76 -13.01 -16.24
N LEU A 482 5.62 -12.40 -15.90
CA LEU A 482 5.46 -11.56 -14.73
C LEU A 482 5.69 -12.31 -13.42
N TRP A 483 5.19 -13.55 -13.29
CA TRP A 483 5.42 -14.39 -12.13
C TRP A 483 6.91 -14.71 -11.96
N ILE A 484 7.58 -15.16 -13.01
CA ILE A 484 9.01 -15.49 -12.96
C ILE A 484 9.83 -14.24 -12.66
N TRP A 485 9.55 -13.13 -13.36
CA TRP A 485 10.28 -11.88 -13.22
C TRP A 485 10.17 -11.32 -11.80
N ASN A 486 8.94 -11.09 -11.35
CA ASN A 486 8.69 -10.41 -10.09
C ASN A 486 9.09 -11.28 -8.88
N VAL A 487 8.77 -12.59 -8.88
CA VAL A 487 9.16 -13.47 -7.78
C VAL A 487 10.70 -13.58 -7.68
N ASN A 488 11.40 -13.71 -8.82
CA ASN A 488 12.86 -13.75 -8.81
C ASN A 488 13.47 -12.48 -8.19
N LEU A 489 12.98 -11.29 -8.57
CA LEU A 489 13.47 -10.02 -8.02
C LEU A 489 13.08 -9.80 -6.56
N ILE A 490 11.91 -10.26 -6.12
CA ILE A 490 11.50 -10.27 -4.71
C ILE A 490 12.45 -11.14 -3.88
N VAL A 491 12.73 -12.36 -4.33
CA VAL A 491 13.64 -13.29 -3.65
C VAL A 491 15.06 -12.71 -3.62
N GLN A 492 15.52 -12.14 -4.72
CA GLN A 492 16.82 -11.47 -4.79
C GLN A 492 16.91 -10.34 -3.76
N TYR A 493 15.89 -9.50 -3.64
CA TYR A 493 15.87 -8.41 -2.66
C TYR A 493 15.88 -8.89 -1.21
N LEU A 494 15.13 -9.95 -0.92
CA LEU A 494 14.96 -10.41 0.46
C LEU A 494 16.18 -11.21 0.97
N TYR A 495 16.88 -11.94 0.09
CA TYR A 495 17.85 -12.95 0.54
C TYR A 495 19.27 -12.77 -0.01
N PHE A 496 19.46 -11.91 -1.01
CA PHE A 496 20.77 -11.66 -1.64
C PHE A 496 21.10 -10.17 -1.69
#